data_cc6fb7d4c4143f68ccddb3f82fbd271d
#
_entry.id   cc6fb7d4c4143f68ccddb3f82fbd271d
#
_cell.length_a   1.000
_cell.length_b   1.000
_cell.length_c   1.000
_cell.angle_alpha   90.00
_cell.angle_beta   90.00
_cell.angle_gamma   90.00
#
_symmetry.space_group_name_H-M   'P 1'
#
loop_
_entity.id
_entity.type
_entity.pdbx_description
1 polymer ?
#
loop_
_entity_poly.entity_id
_entity_poly.type
_entity_poly.pdbx_seq_one_letter_code
_entity_poly.pdbx_strand_id
1 'polypeptide(L)'
;HPRYISIPSLGVSNARVQSVGLTKNNTLATPRNIADTAWYNKSALPGQGYGAVLIDGHNGGVSRDGVFAKLDQLKKGDEIIIERGDGKKIRYSVVENHTESLKEANTTGMKRLLTPFDTSKEGLGLITCAGNWIPRDKVFDKRILIRAVAE
;
A
#
# COMPACT_ATOMS: atom_id res chain seq x y z
N HIS A 1 15.61 2.06 4.06
CA HIS A 1 14.21 2.48 3.92
C HIS A 1 13.76 2.37 2.47
N PRO A 2 12.50 2.06 2.21
CA PRO A 2 11.95 2.26 0.89
C PRO A 2 11.92 3.76 0.56
N ARG A 3 12.30 4.11 -0.66
CA ARG A 3 12.39 5.50 -1.09
C ARG A 3 11.41 5.83 -2.21
N TYR A 4 11.25 4.92 -3.17
CA TYR A 4 10.35 5.10 -4.30
C TYR A 4 9.58 3.83 -4.58
N ILE A 5 8.35 4.00 -5.09
CA ILE A 5 7.52 2.89 -5.56
C ILE A 5 7.11 3.16 -7.01
N SER A 6 7.15 2.14 -7.84
CA SER A 6 6.68 2.19 -9.23
C SER A 6 5.73 1.04 -9.49
N ILE A 7 4.66 1.34 -10.21
CA ILE A 7 3.66 0.35 -10.63
C ILE A 7 3.41 0.59 -12.12
N PRO A 8 4.21 -0.05 -13.00
CA PRO A 8 4.18 0.26 -14.43
C PRO A 8 2.80 0.17 -15.06
N SER A 9 2.01 -0.84 -14.72
CA SER A 9 0.67 -1.03 -15.31
C SER A 9 -0.31 0.09 -14.94
N LEU A 10 -0.05 0.85 -13.88
CA LEU A 10 -0.89 1.98 -13.47
C LEU A 10 -0.29 3.34 -13.84
N GLY A 11 0.88 3.36 -14.47
CA GLY A 11 1.57 4.61 -14.79
C GLY A 11 2.21 5.30 -13.60
N VAL A 12 2.35 4.61 -12.47
CA VAL A 12 3.05 5.15 -11.29
C VAL A 12 4.55 4.96 -11.49
N SER A 13 5.29 6.05 -11.49
CA SER A 13 6.74 6.03 -11.70
C SER A 13 7.45 6.79 -10.59
N ASN A 14 8.26 6.09 -9.81
CA ASN A 14 9.08 6.66 -8.74
C ASN A 14 8.32 7.59 -7.79
N ALA A 15 7.13 7.17 -7.36
CA ALA A 15 6.37 7.89 -6.35
C ALA A 15 7.15 7.82 -5.02
N ARG A 16 7.25 8.95 -4.33
CA ARG A 16 8.01 9.02 -3.10
C ARG A 16 7.36 8.23 -1.98
N VAL A 17 8.18 7.51 -1.21
CA VAL A 17 7.74 6.75 -0.04
C VAL A 17 8.26 7.44 1.21
N GLN A 18 7.36 7.81 2.12
CA GLN A 18 7.69 8.39 3.41
C GLN A 18 7.59 7.33 4.50
N SER A 19 8.45 7.41 5.51
CA SER A 19 8.35 6.53 6.66
C SER A 19 7.33 7.10 7.64
N VAL A 20 6.34 6.29 8.05
CA VAL A 20 5.28 6.73 8.98
C VAL A 20 5.06 5.68 10.05
N GLY A 21 4.52 6.13 11.20
CA GLY A 21 4.07 5.26 12.27
C GLY A 21 2.56 5.28 12.40
N LEU A 22 2.07 4.86 13.55
CA LEU A 22 0.65 4.95 13.88
C LEU A 22 0.33 6.34 14.42
N THR A 23 -0.90 6.78 14.19
CA THR A 23 -1.43 8.02 14.78
C THR A 23 -1.79 7.79 16.25
N LYS A 24 -2.22 8.85 16.94
CA LYS A 24 -2.71 8.75 18.33
C LYS A 24 -3.87 7.77 18.50
N ASN A 25 -4.64 7.55 17.41
CA ASN A 25 -5.80 6.65 17.41
C ASN A 25 -5.45 5.23 16.96
N ASN A 26 -4.16 4.88 16.91
CA ASN A 26 -3.65 3.59 16.43
C ASN A 26 -4.03 3.27 14.99
N THR A 27 -4.23 4.30 14.18
CA THR A 27 -4.45 4.15 12.74
C THR A 27 -3.15 4.45 11.99
N LEU A 28 -3.00 3.86 10.81
CA LEU A 28 -1.82 4.11 9.97
C LEU A 28 -1.84 5.58 9.50
N ALA A 29 -0.75 6.29 9.73
CA ALA A 29 -0.62 7.67 9.26
C ALA A 29 -0.55 7.69 7.73
N THR A 30 -1.08 8.75 7.11
CA THR A 30 -1.10 8.93 5.66
C THR A 30 -0.17 10.06 5.25
N PRO A 31 0.37 10.05 4.02
CA PRO A 31 1.19 11.15 3.54
C PRO A 31 0.33 12.40 3.32
N ARG A 32 0.91 13.58 3.50
CA ARG A 32 0.20 14.84 3.26
C ARG A 32 -0.06 15.08 1.77
N ASN A 33 0.91 14.72 0.93
CA ASN A 33 0.82 14.91 -0.51
C ASN A 33 0.15 13.69 -1.12
N ILE A 34 -0.88 13.88 -1.94
CA ILE A 34 -1.60 12.78 -2.59
C ILE A 34 -0.77 12.04 -3.63
N ALA A 35 0.34 12.61 -4.07
CA ALA A 35 1.28 11.94 -4.98
C ALA A 35 2.31 11.07 -4.26
N ASP A 36 2.42 11.18 -2.94
CA ASP A 36 3.36 10.39 -2.14
C ASP A 36 2.68 9.17 -1.54
N THR A 37 3.49 8.20 -1.13
CA THR A 37 3.04 7.01 -0.39
C THR A 37 3.67 6.99 0.99
N ALA A 38 3.17 6.13 1.87
CA ALA A 38 3.66 6.00 3.23
C ALA A 38 3.94 4.54 3.56
N TRP A 39 5.18 4.27 3.97
CA TRP A 39 5.60 2.97 4.46
C TRP A 39 5.43 2.91 5.98
N TYR A 40 4.69 1.89 6.44
CA TYR A 40 4.57 1.66 7.88
C TYR A 40 5.90 1.13 8.42
N ASN A 41 6.57 1.94 9.22
CA ASN A 41 7.95 1.67 9.64
C ASN A 41 8.09 0.51 10.64
N LYS A 42 6.99 -0.05 11.12
CA LYS A 42 6.97 -1.29 11.92
C LYS A 42 6.70 -2.51 11.07
N SER A 43 6.42 -2.34 9.77
CA SER A 43 6.34 -3.46 8.84
C SER A 43 7.73 -3.85 8.35
N ALA A 44 7.82 -4.89 7.50
CA ALA A 44 9.10 -5.38 7.02
C ALA A 44 9.85 -4.33 6.20
N LEU A 45 11.17 -4.43 6.17
CA LEU A 45 12.01 -3.66 5.26
C LEU A 45 12.08 -4.36 3.91
N PRO A 46 11.94 -3.62 2.79
CA PRO A 46 12.08 -4.23 1.47
C PRO A 46 13.45 -4.87 1.30
N GLY A 47 13.46 -6.10 0.78
CA GLY A 47 14.68 -6.83 0.48
C GLY A 47 15.27 -7.63 1.64
N GLN A 48 14.60 -7.68 2.79
CA GLN A 48 15.10 -8.49 3.91
C GLN A 48 14.82 -10.00 3.75
N GLY A 49 13.90 -10.38 2.84
CA GLY A 49 13.66 -11.78 2.51
C GLY A 49 12.54 -12.45 3.30
N TYR A 50 11.91 -11.76 4.23
CA TYR A 50 10.82 -12.30 5.06
C TYR A 50 9.90 -11.17 5.53
N GLY A 51 8.73 -11.56 6.06
CA GLY A 51 7.75 -10.59 6.53
C GLY A 51 6.98 -9.93 5.39
N ALA A 52 6.22 -8.90 5.70
CA ALA A 52 5.45 -8.14 4.72
C ALA A 52 5.68 -6.65 4.90
N VAL A 53 6.00 -5.99 3.79
CA VAL A 53 6.13 -4.53 3.70
C VAL A 53 4.73 -3.96 3.53
N LEU A 54 4.36 -2.92 4.28
CA LEU A 54 3.05 -2.28 4.16
C LEU A 54 3.21 -0.83 3.72
N ILE A 55 2.52 -0.48 2.62
CA ILE A 55 2.55 0.88 2.06
C ILE A 55 1.11 1.31 1.78
N ASP A 56 0.76 2.53 2.22
CA ASP A 56 -0.50 3.15 1.87
C ASP A 56 -0.31 4.36 0.96
N GLY A 57 -1.39 4.79 0.33
CA GLY A 57 -1.40 5.97 -0.52
C GLY A 57 -2.83 6.44 -0.74
N HIS A 58 -2.98 7.72 -1.10
CA HIS A 58 -4.29 8.30 -1.34
C HIS A 58 -4.88 7.83 -2.67
N ASN A 59 -6.20 7.62 -2.69
CA ASN A 59 -6.92 7.36 -3.94
C ASN A 59 -7.21 8.64 -4.71
N GLY A 60 -7.27 9.80 -4.05
CA GLY A 60 -7.48 11.07 -4.72
C GLY A 60 -7.63 12.23 -3.77
N GLY A 61 -7.71 13.41 -4.34
CA GLY A 61 -7.96 14.66 -3.66
C GLY A 61 -9.15 15.37 -4.31
N VAL A 62 -9.39 16.63 -3.91
CA VAL A 62 -10.54 17.40 -4.38
C VAL A 62 -10.49 17.67 -5.89
N SER A 63 -9.30 17.90 -6.44
CA SER A 63 -9.13 18.34 -7.82
C SER A 63 -8.29 17.39 -8.70
N ARG A 64 -7.76 16.30 -8.15
CA ARG A 64 -6.94 15.36 -8.92
C ARG A 64 -6.87 14.00 -8.24
N ASP A 65 -6.46 12.99 -9.03
CA ASP A 65 -6.27 11.64 -8.53
C ASP A 65 -5.05 11.53 -7.62
N GLY A 66 -5.13 10.67 -6.61
CA GLY A 66 -4.00 10.31 -5.79
C GLY A 66 -3.13 9.24 -6.46
N VAL A 67 -2.01 8.94 -5.84
CA VAL A 67 -1.04 7.96 -6.35
C VAL A 67 -1.66 6.58 -6.54
N PHE A 68 -2.61 6.19 -5.68
CA PHE A 68 -3.27 4.90 -5.71
C PHE A 68 -4.70 4.96 -6.25
N ALA A 69 -5.04 5.99 -7.03
CA ALA A 69 -6.39 6.16 -7.58
C ALA A 69 -6.86 4.96 -8.41
N LYS A 70 -5.93 4.26 -9.06
CA LYS A 70 -6.24 3.13 -9.94
C LYS A 70 -5.83 1.78 -9.35
N LEU A 71 -5.63 1.71 -8.03
CA LEU A 71 -5.15 0.50 -7.36
C LEU A 71 -6.08 -0.70 -7.60
N ASP A 72 -7.38 -0.46 -7.75
CA ASP A 72 -8.37 -1.49 -8.05
C ASP A 72 -8.17 -2.18 -9.41
N GLN A 73 -7.36 -1.58 -10.29
CA GLN A 73 -7.09 -2.13 -11.62
C GLN A 73 -5.91 -3.10 -11.64
N LEU A 74 -5.19 -3.27 -10.53
CA LEU A 74 -4.09 -4.22 -10.46
C LEU A 74 -4.58 -5.65 -10.60
N LYS A 75 -3.89 -6.42 -11.43
CA LYS A 75 -4.22 -7.82 -11.71
C LYS A 75 -3.11 -8.74 -11.25
N LYS A 76 -3.45 -9.98 -10.98
CA LYS A 76 -2.47 -11.02 -10.67
C LYS A 76 -1.38 -11.06 -11.74
N GLY A 77 -0.14 -11.01 -11.30
CA GLY A 77 1.03 -10.97 -12.18
C GLY A 77 1.58 -9.59 -12.50
N ASP A 78 0.82 -8.52 -12.19
CA ASP A 78 1.33 -7.17 -12.38
C ASP A 78 2.51 -6.91 -11.44
N GLU A 79 3.48 -6.13 -11.91
CA GLU A 79 4.71 -5.87 -11.17
C GLU A 79 4.64 -4.59 -10.35
N ILE A 80 5.19 -4.66 -9.15
CA ILE A 80 5.41 -3.51 -8.28
C ILE A 80 6.90 -3.47 -7.95
N ILE A 81 7.54 -2.30 -8.07
CA ILE A 81 8.96 -2.14 -7.83
C ILE A 81 9.16 -1.16 -6.69
N ILE A 82 9.93 -1.56 -5.69
CA ILE A 82 10.31 -0.67 -4.60
C ILE A 82 11.82 -0.44 -4.68
N GLU A 83 12.22 0.84 -4.74
CA GLU A 83 13.61 1.23 -4.70
C GLU A 83 13.96 1.70 -3.30
N ARG A 84 15.03 1.13 -2.74
CA ARG A 84 15.54 1.50 -1.43
C ARG A 84 16.43 2.74 -1.51
N GLY A 85 16.69 3.36 -0.36
CA GLY A 85 17.59 4.50 -0.27
C GLY A 85 19.02 4.20 -0.72
N ASP A 86 19.45 2.93 -0.71
CA ASP A 86 20.75 2.50 -1.22
C ASP A 86 20.75 2.23 -2.73
N GLY A 87 19.61 2.47 -3.41
CA GLY A 87 19.46 2.26 -4.85
C GLY A 87 19.06 0.85 -5.26
N LYS A 88 19.00 -0.10 -4.34
CA LYS A 88 18.58 -1.46 -4.64
C LYS A 88 17.09 -1.49 -4.95
N LYS A 89 16.70 -2.20 -6.01
CA LYS A 89 15.31 -2.38 -6.42
C LYS A 89 14.84 -3.78 -6.09
N ILE A 90 13.68 -3.87 -5.45
CA ILE A 90 13.02 -5.13 -5.12
C ILE A 90 11.73 -5.20 -5.94
N ARG A 91 11.53 -6.31 -6.65
CA ARG A 91 10.38 -6.52 -7.52
C ARG A 91 9.40 -7.48 -6.86
N TYR A 92 8.11 -7.15 -6.95
CA TYR A 92 7.03 -7.96 -6.41
C TYR A 92 6.00 -8.22 -7.49
N SER A 93 5.35 -9.40 -7.41
CA SER A 93 4.27 -9.77 -8.31
C SER A 93 2.96 -9.80 -7.54
N VAL A 94 1.93 -9.14 -8.07
CA VAL A 94 0.59 -9.10 -7.44
C VAL A 94 -0.01 -10.50 -7.43
N VAL A 95 -0.54 -10.90 -6.28
CA VAL A 95 -1.22 -12.19 -6.11
C VAL A 95 -2.67 -12.05 -5.68
N GLU A 96 -3.05 -10.91 -5.08
CA GLU A 96 -4.41 -10.69 -4.58
C GLU A 96 -4.78 -9.22 -4.69
N ASN A 97 -6.01 -8.97 -5.15
CA ASN A 97 -6.62 -7.64 -5.17
C ASN A 97 -8.01 -7.78 -4.58
N HIS A 98 -8.25 -7.17 -3.43
CA HIS A 98 -9.48 -7.35 -2.69
C HIS A 98 -10.00 -6.02 -2.17
N THR A 99 -11.31 -5.77 -2.37
CA THR A 99 -11.99 -4.60 -1.82
C THR A 99 -12.80 -5.04 -0.59
N GLU A 100 -12.60 -4.35 0.52
CA GLU A 100 -13.25 -4.66 1.79
C GLU A 100 -13.97 -3.45 2.35
N SER A 101 -14.93 -3.69 3.26
CA SER A 101 -15.51 -2.64 4.08
C SER A 101 -14.43 -2.08 5.01
N LEU A 102 -14.63 -0.83 5.47
CA LEU A 102 -13.72 -0.21 6.42
C LEU A 102 -13.58 -1.06 7.69
N LYS A 103 -14.66 -1.63 8.17
CA LYS A 103 -14.65 -2.49 9.35
C LYS A 103 -13.77 -3.73 9.15
N GLU A 104 -13.94 -4.42 8.02
CA GLU A 104 -13.11 -5.60 7.69
C GLU A 104 -11.64 -5.23 7.56
N ALA A 105 -11.34 -4.12 6.87
CA ALA A 105 -9.98 -3.66 6.69
C ALA A 105 -9.32 -3.34 8.03
N ASN A 106 -10.04 -2.71 8.95
CA ASN A 106 -9.50 -2.33 10.26
C ASN A 106 -9.38 -3.50 11.23
N THR A 107 -10.02 -4.64 10.96
CA THR A 107 -9.97 -5.83 11.83
C THR A 107 -9.07 -6.90 11.24
N THR A 108 -9.51 -7.58 10.18
CA THR A 108 -8.79 -8.72 9.58
C THR A 108 -7.89 -8.31 8.42
N GLY A 109 -8.27 -7.27 7.67
CA GLY A 109 -7.52 -6.84 6.49
C GLY A 109 -6.09 -6.39 6.79
N MET A 110 -5.91 -5.57 7.83
CA MET A 110 -4.57 -5.11 8.23
C MET A 110 -3.69 -6.27 8.66
N LYS A 111 -4.24 -7.25 9.36
CA LYS A 111 -3.49 -8.45 9.76
C LYS A 111 -3.01 -9.23 8.54
N ARG A 112 -3.87 -9.35 7.53
CA ARG A 112 -3.49 -10.04 6.28
C ARG A 112 -2.37 -9.28 5.57
N LEU A 113 -2.45 -7.94 5.49
CA LEU A 113 -1.43 -7.13 4.83
C LEU A 113 -0.08 -7.20 5.56
N LEU A 114 -0.09 -7.38 6.88
CA LEU A 114 1.13 -7.47 7.69
C LEU A 114 1.70 -8.90 7.73
N THR A 115 1.02 -9.85 7.10
CA THR A 115 1.45 -11.25 7.00
C THR A 115 1.78 -11.56 5.55
N PRO A 116 2.94 -12.17 5.24
CA PRO A 116 3.26 -12.50 3.86
C PRO A 116 2.26 -13.51 3.30
N PHE A 117 1.88 -13.34 2.04
CA PHE A 117 0.98 -14.25 1.35
C PHE A 117 1.60 -15.66 1.26
N ASP A 118 2.89 -15.71 0.95
CA ASP A 118 3.68 -16.94 0.93
C ASP A 118 4.72 -16.83 2.04
N THR A 119 4.63 -17.67 3.08
CA THR A 119 5.51 -17.58 4.24
C THR A 119 6.99 -17.88 3.91
N SER A 120 7.27 -18.45 2.75
CA SER A 120 8.65 -18.69 2.28
C SER A 120 9.23 -17.50 1.52
N LYS A 121 8.45 -16.44 1.29
CA LYS A 121 8.88 -15.26 0.53
C LYS A 121 8.46 -13.98 1.24
N GLU A 122 9.23 -12.91 0.99
CA GLU A 122 8.85 -11.58 1.43
C GLU A 122 7.55 -11.14 0.74
N GLY A 123 6.66 -10.52 1.50
CA GLY A 123 5.40 -10.00 0.98
C GLY A 123 5.38 -8.48 0.91
N LEU A 124 4.43 -7.97 0.13
CA LEU A 124 4.13 -6.54 0.04
C LEU A 124 2.62 -6.37 0.12
N GLY A 125 2.17 -5.44 0.94
CA GLY A 125 0.78 -5.02 1.00
C GLY A 125 0.64 -3.57 0.61
N LEU A 126 -0.32 -3.26 -0.26
CA LEU A 126 -0.71 -1.90 -0.59
C LEU A 126 -2.15 -1.69 -0.14
N ILE A 127 -2.48 -0.50 0.35
CA ILE A 127 -3.83 -0.17 0.79
C ILE A 127 -4.19 1.26 0.37
N THR A 128 -5.43 1.46 -0.04
CA THR A 128 -5.99 2.78 -0.31
C THR A 128 -7.48 2.81 0.02
N CYS A 129 -8.04 4.02 0.11
CA CYS A 129 -9.46 4.23 0.32
C CYS A 129 -10.26 3.98 -0.95
N ALA A 130 -11.53 3.58 -0.80
CA ALA A 130 -12.46 3.36 -1.92
C ALA A 130 -13.90 3.49 -1.43
N GLY A 131 -14.84 3.36 -2.35
CA GLY A 131 -16.27 3.38 -2.05
C GLY A 131 -16.80 4.79 -1.87
N ASN A 132 -17.78 4.94 -0.98
CA ASN A 132 -18.48 6.19 -0.77
C ASN A 132 -17.86 7.00 0.37
N TRP A 133 -17.79 8.32 0.18
CA TRP A 133 -17.40 9.24 1.24
C TRP A 133 -18.52 9.37 2.26
N ILE A 134 -18.19 9.19 3.54
CA ILE A 134 -19.14 9.33 4.64
C ILE A 134 -18.82 10.65 5.38
N PRO A 135 -19.55 11.74 5.09
CA PRO A 135 -19.21 13.06 5.64
C PRO A 135 -19.22 13.13 7.16
N ARG A 136 -20.13 12.38 7.80
CA ARG A 136 -20.23 12.36 9.26
C ARG A 136 -18.95 11.88 9.93
N ASP A 137 -18.33 10.84 9.36
CA ASP A 137 -17.13 10.21 9.92
C ASP A 137 -15.85 10.67 9.22
N LYS A 138 -15.99 11.46 8.13
CA LYS A 138 -14.87 11.97 7.32
C LYS A 138 -13.96 10.85 6.81
N VAL A 139 -14.57 9.75 6.35
CA VAL A 139 -13.85 8.58 5.82
C VAL A 139 -14.58 8.02 4.62
N PHE A 140 -13.85 7.28 3.78
CA PHE A 140 -14.46 6.41 2.78
C PHE A 140 -14.86 5.09 3.44
N ASP A 141 -15.94 4.47 2.95
CA ASP A 141 -16.51 3.28 3.57
C ASP A 141 -15.85 1.96 3.16
N LYS A 142 -14.92 2.00 2.23
CA LYS A 142 -14.23 0.80 1.74
C LYS A 142 -12.73 1.04 1.62
N ARG A 143 -11.99 -0.08 1.53
CA ARG A 143 -10.54 -0.09 1.30
C ARG A 143 -10.22 -1.10 0.21
N ILE A 144 -9.24 -0.78 -0.62
CA ILE A 144 -8.66 -1.71 -1.59
C ILE A 144 -7.34 -2.20 -1.01
N LEU A 145 -7.20 -3.53 -0.92
CA LEU A 145 -6.03 -4.20 -0.36
C LEU A 145 -5.37 -5.04 -1.44
N ILE A 146 -4.11 -4.77 -1.69
CA ILE A 146 -3.30 -5.51 -2.66
C ILE A 146 -2.27 -6.31 -1.88
N ARG A 147 -2.11 -7.58 -2.23
CA ARG A 147 -1.01 -8.41 -1.72
C ARG A 147 -0.15 -8.86 -2.89
N ALA A 148 1.15 -8.80 -2.69
CA ALA A 148 2.15 -9.19 -3.68
C ALA A 148 3.26 -9.97 -3.00
N VAL A 149 4.00 -10.75 -3.77
CA VAL A 149 5.13 -11.53 -3.30
C VAL A 149 6.40 -11.14 -4.05
N ALA A 150 7.53 -11.17 -3.36
CA ALA A 150 8.83 -10.90 -3.97
C ALA A 150 9.12 -11.92 -5.06
N GLU A 151 9.63 -11.42 -6.19
CA GLU A 151 10.05 -12.25 -7.32
C GLU A 151 11.37 -12.96 -7.06
#